data_2c1d4ee6c5dabc00453d0675fd4344d8
#
_entry.id   2c1d4ee6c5dabc00453d0675fd4344d8
#
_cell.length_a   1.000
_cell.length_b   1.000
_cell.length_c   1.000
_cell.angle_alpha   90.00
_cell.angle_beta   90.00
_cell.angle_gamma   90.00
#
_symmetry.space_group_name_H-M   'P 1'
#
loop_
_entity.id
_entity.type
_entity.pdbx_description
1 polymer ?
#
loop_
_entity_poly.entity_id
_entity_poly.type
_entity_poly.pdbx_seq_one_letter_code
_entity_poly.pdbx_strand_id
1 'polypeptide(L)'
;MDDDKVKQLLVRIGREDQAAFRQLYEAFSRRVYAYVLNMLKDHARAEEVLVDTLYEVWRHPQGFRGESKFSTWLIGIARRKALMVFRSRRPDEVHGDLEDIAETMASDTPDGFAELAGKQRREGVQHCMGKLSDQHRECLHLVFYEGMGLAEVAEVQNCPEGTVKTRLFHARQKIKSCLQALLRSEGSAPDAKGALAS
;
A
#
# COMPACT_ATOMS: atom_id res chain seq x y z
N MET A 1 -9.59 4.20 14.36
CA MET A 1 -9.75 3.76 15.77
C MET A 1 -8.64 4.42 16.56
N ASP A 2 -8.95 4.97 17.73
CA ASP A 2 -8.00 5.61 18.64
C ASP A 2 -7.16 4.56 19.39
N ASP A 3 -5.89 4.87 19.69
CA ASP A 3 -4.95 3.94 20.33
C ASP A 3 -5.37 3.54 21.75
N ASP A 4 -6.06 4.42 22.48
CA ASP A 4 -6.58 4.07 23.80
C ASP A 4 -7.68 3.01 23.74
N LYS A 5 -8.59 3.10 22.75
CA LYS A 5 -9.57 2.05 22.49
C LYS A 5 -8.90 0.74 22.07
N VAL A 6 -7.82 0.82 21.29
CA VAL A 6 -7.06 -0.37 20.90
C VAL A 6 -6.44 -1.05 22.11
N LYS A 7 -5.82 -0.30 23.05
CA LYS A 7 -5.26 -0.86 24.29
C LYS A 7 -6.32 -1.59 25.11
N GLN A 8 -7.52 -1.00 25.22
CA GLN A 8 -8.65 -1.67 25.91
C GLN A 8 -9.06 -2.98 25.22
N LEU A 9 -9.10 -2.99 23.88
CA LEU A 9 -9.39 -4.21 23.13
C LEU A 9 -8.30 -5.27 23.33
N LEU A 10 -7.02 -4.89 23.30
CA LEU A 10 -5.91 -5.83 23.52
C LEU A 10 -5.93 -6.47 24.90
N VAL A 11 -6.29 -5.71 25.95
CA VAL A 11 -6.49 -6.28 27.31
C VAL A 11 -7.62 -7.32 27.30
N ARG A 12 -8.72 -7.07 26.61
CA ARG A 12 -9.85 -8.02 26.48
C ARG A 12 -9.48 -9.24 25.64
N ILE A 13 -8.73 -9.03 24.55
CA ILE A 13 -8.20 -10.12 23.70
C ILE A 13 -7.27 -11.04 24.52
N GLY A 14 -6.47 -10.48 25.41
CA GLY A 14 -5.64 -11.26 26.34
C GLY A 14 -6.45 -12.14 27.32
N ARG A 15 -7.77 -11.94 27.41
CA ARG A 15 -8.75 -12.75 28.14
C ARG A 15 -9.61 -13.62 27.20
N GLU A 16 -9.13 -13.82 25.98
CA GLU A 16 -9.81 -14.62 24.94
C GLU A 16 -11.18 -14.07 24.49
N ASP A 17 -11.42 -12.75 24.63
CA ASP A 17 -12.66 -12.10 24.20
C ASP A 17 -12.70 -11.98 22.66
N GLN A 18 -13.44 -12.90 22.03
CA GLN A 18 -13.60 -12.95 20.57
C GLN A 18 -14.33 -11.72 20.02
N ALA A 19 -15.22 -11.09 20.77
CA ALA A 19 -15.92 -9.88 20.32
C ALA A 19 -14.96 -8.68 20.25
N ALA A 20 -14.02 -8.58 21.20
CA ALA A 20 -12.96 -7.57 21.14
C ALA A 20 -12.03 -7.79 19.93
N PHE A 21 -11.66 -9.04 19.64
CA PHE A 21 -10.87 -9.38 18.47
C PHE A 21 -11.59 -9.05 17.17
N ARG A 22 -12.88 -9.37 17.05
CA ARG A 22 -13.69 -9.02 15.87
C ARG A 22 -13.67 -7.52 15.60
N GLN A 23 -13.84 -6.69 16.63
CA GLN A 23 -13.78 -5.23 16.48
C GLN A 23 -12.41 -4.76 15.97
N LEU A 24 -11.33 -5.35 16.45
CA LEU A 24 -9.99 -5.04 16.00
C LEU A 24 -9.77 -5.51 14.55
N TYR A 25 -10.22 -6.70 14.21
CA TYR A 25 -10.19 -7.24 12.86
C TYR A 25 -10.91 -6.32 11.86
N GLU A 26 -12.15 -5.95 12.14
CA GLU A 26 -12.96 -5.06 11.29
C GLU A 26 -12.31 -3.69 11.08
N ALA A 27 -11.62 -3.18 12.10
CA ALA A 27 -10.97 -1.88 12.03
C ALA A 27 -9.67 -1.87 11.21
N PHE A 28 -8.93 -2.98 11.16
CA PHE A 28 -7.57 -2.99 10.62
C PHE A 28 -7.35 -3.97 9.46
N SER A 29 -8.21 -4.97 9.25
CA SER A 29 -8.00 -6.00 8.22
C SER A 29 -7.85 -5.42 6.82
N ARG A 30 -8.73 -4.51 6.41
CA ARG A 30 -8.67 -3.87 5.08
C ARG A 30 -7.35 -3.12 4.87
N ARG A 31 -6.88 -2.43 5.90
CA ARG A 31 -5.63 -1.66 5.84
C ARG A 31 -4.42 -2.58 5.70
N VAL A 32 -4.34 -3.62 6.53
CA VAL A 32 -3.26 -4.61 6.48
C VAL A 32 -3.28 -5.35 5.14
N TYR A 33 -4.44 -5.77 4.69
CA TYR A 33 -4.60 -6.45 3.40
C TYR A 33 -4.10 -5.59 2.23
N ALA A 34 -4.54 -4.32 2.14
CA ALA A 34 -4.13 -3.41 1.08
C ALA A 34 -2.60 -3.19 1.08
N TYR A 35 -2.00 -3.04 2.26
CA TYR A 35 -0.55 -2.92 2.39
C TYR A 35 0.18 -4.17 1.89
N VAL A 36 -0.23 -5.36 2.35
CA VAL A 36 0.40 -6.63 1.98
C VAL A 36 0.21 -6.93 0.50
N LEU A 37 -1.00 -6.70 -0.03
CA LEU A 37 -1.28 -6.86 -1.46
C LEU A 37 -0.40 -5.95 -2.32
N ASN A 38 -0.19 -4.70 -1.88
CA ASN A 38 0.73 -3.80 -2.57
C ASN A 38 2.18 -4.33 -2.59
N MET A 39 2.61 -5.04 -1.54
CA MET A 39 3.93 -5.67 -1.49
C MET A 39 4.03 -6.94 -2.34
N LEU A 40 3.08 -7.85 -2.18
CA LEU A 40 3.17 -9.21 -2.73
C LEU A 40 2.62 -9.32 -4.15
N LYS A 41 1.66 -8.44 -4.55
CA LYS A 41 0.95 -8.50 -5.83
C LYS A 41 0.29 -9.87 -6.06
N ASP A 42 -0.25 -10.46 -5.01
CA ASP A 42 -0.83 -11.79 -4.98
C ASP A 42 -1.92 -11.81 -3.90
N HIS A 43 -3.17 -11.96 -4.32
CA HIS A 43 -4.34 -11.90 -3.44
C HIS A 43 -4.36 -13.05 -2.41
N ALA A 44 -4.10 -14.27 -2.84
CA ALA A 44 -4.13 -15.43 -1.95
C ALA A 44 -3.07 -15.32 -0.84
N ARG A 45 -1.86 -14.94 -1.21
CA ARG A 45 -0.76 -14.72 -0.24
C ARG A 45 -1.00 -13.51 0.65
N ALA A 46 -1.66 -12.47 0.13
CA ALA A 46 -2.02 -11.30 0.93
C ALA A 46 -3.06 -11.64 2.01
N GLU A 47 -4.02 -12.49 1.69
CA GLU A 47 -4.99 -13.01 2.66
C GLU A 47 -4.31 -13.88 3.73
N GLU A 48 -3.42 -14.78 3.33
CA GLU A 48 -2.66 -15.62 4.25
C GLU A 48 -1.84 -14.76 5.24
N VAL A 49 -1.10 -13.78 4.74
CA VAL A 49 -0.30 -12.87 5.59
C VAL A 49 -1.19 -12.00 6.47
N LEU A 50 -2.36 -11.56 6.00
CA LEU A 50 -3.34 -10.85 6.82
C LEU A 50 -3.78 -11.70 8.00
N VAL A 51 -4.23 -12.94 7.73
CA VAL A 51 -4.68 -13.88 8.77
C VAL A 51 -3.57 -14.13 9.78
N ASP A 52 -2.38 -14.44 9.31
CA ASP A 52 -1.20 -14.67 10.14
C ASP A 52 -0.83 -13.46 11.01
N THR A 53 -0.96 -12.26 10.47
CA THR A 53 -0.66 -11.01 11.18
C THR A 53 -1.65 -10.81 12.33
N LEU A 54 -2.94 -10.96 12.07
CA LEU A 54 -3.96 -10.78 13.09
C LEU A 54 -4.00 -11.94 14.08
N TYR A 55 -3.66 -13.16 13.65
CA TYR A 55 -3.47 -14.29 14.55
C TYR A 55 -2.31 -14.07 15.54
N GLU A 56 -1.21 -13.44 15.11
CA GLU A 56 -0.12 -13.06 16.02
C GLU A 56 -0.59 -12.07 17.09
N VAL A 57 -1.44 -11.11 16.72
CA VAL A 57 -2.05 -10.18 17.69
C VAL A 57 -2.97 -10.93 18.67
N TRP A 58 -3.75 -11.88 18.18
CA TRP A 58 -4.59 -12.74 19.03
C TRP A 58 -3.76 -13.53 20.05
N ARG A 59 -2.68 -14.14 19.60
CA ARG A 59 -1.80 -14.96 20.44
C ARG A 59 -0.96 -14.16 21.42
N HIS A 60 -0.54 -12.96 21.02
CA HIS A 60 0.39 -12.12 21.77
C HIS A 60 -0.07 -10.67 21.85
N PRO A 61 -1.28 -10.39 22.43
CA PRO A 61 -1.82 -9.03 22.49
C PRO A 61 -0.95 -8.09 23.34
N GLN A 62 -0.19 -8.61 24.30
CA GLN A 62 0.77 -7.88 25.12
C GLN A 62 2.07 -7.49 24.37
N GLY A 63 2.25 -7.95 23.14
CA GLY A 63 3.38 -7.57 22.28
C GLY A 63 3.37 -6.09 21.89
N PHE A 64 2.18 -5.46 21.89
CA PHE A 64 2.06 -4.02 21.68
C PHE A 64 2.35 -3.24 22.98
N ARG A 65 3.50 -2.55 23.03
CA ARG A 65 3.95 -1.79 24.21
C ARG A 65 3.47 -0.34 24.23
N GLY A 66 2.87 0.15 23.14
CA GLY A 66 2.43 1.54 23.04
C GLY A 66 3.56 2.55 22.78
N GLU A 67 4.72 2.09 22.33
CA GLU A 67 5.89 2.93 21.99
C GLU A 67 5.68 3.65 20.64
N SER A 68 4.83 3.10 19.78
CA SER A 68 4.39 3.70 18.52
C SER A 68 2.86 3.60 18.40
N LYS A 69 2.27 4.12 17.31
CA LYS A 69 0.86 3.87 17.02
C LYS A 69 0.63 2.38 16.75
N PHE A 70 -0.52 1.88 17.18
CA PHE A 70 -0.88 0.48 16.93
C PHE A 70 -0.82 0.11 15.44
N SER A 71 -1.29 0.99 14.56
CA SER A 71 -1.21 0.78 13.11
C SER A 71 0.22 0.62 12.61
N THR A 72 1.17 1.40 13.13
CA THR A 72 2.60 1.31 12.77
C THR A 72 3.18 -0.04 13.20
N TRP A 73 2.93 -0.45 14.43
CA TRP A 73 3.35 -1.75 14.96
C TRP A 73 2.74 -2.92 14.17
N LEU A 74 1.44 -2.86 13.88
CA LEU A 74 0.72 -3.90 13.13
C LEU A 74 1.25 -4.04 11.69
N ILE A 75 1.47 -2.92 11.00
CA ILE A 75 2.08 -2.91 9.66
C ILE A 75 3.52 -3.45 9.73
N GLY A 76 4.27 -3.18 10.80
CA GLY A 76 5.58 -3.77 11.03
C GLY A 76 5.57 -5.31 11.11
N ILE A 77 4.55 -5.89 11.77
CA ILE A 77 4.33 -7.35 11.80
C ILE A 77 4.01 -7.87 10.38
N ALA A 78 3.03 -7.25 9.71
CA ALA A 78 2.60 -7.64 8.37
C ALA A 78 3.78 -7.59 7.38
N ARG A 79 4.61 -6.56 7.47
CA ARG A 79 5.81 -6.41 6.66
C ARG A 79 6.79 -7.56 6.84
N ARG A 80 7.11 -7.91 8.09
CA ARG A 80 8.04 -9.03 8.36
C ARG A 80 7.53 -10.32 7.74
N LYS A 81 6.24 -10.64 7.90
CA LYS A 81 5.62 -11.83 7.32
C LYS A 81 5.62 -11.78 5.79
N ALA A 82 5.24 -10.66 5.19
CA ALA A 82 5.27 -10.48 3.74
C ALA A 82 6.69 -10.63 3.15
N LEU A 83 7.72 -10.12 3.83
CA LEU A 83 9.11 -10.29 3.41
C LEU A 83 9.56 -11.76 3.50
N MET A 84 9.07 -12.53 4.45
CA MET A 84 9.36 -14.00 4.53
C MET A 84 8.74 -14.71 3.32
N VAL A 85 7.48 -14.43 3.00
CA VAL A 85 6.80 -14.96 1.81
C VAL A 85 7.53 -14.54 0.53
N PHE A 86 7.95 -13.28 0.43
CA PHE A 86 8.67 -12.78 -0.74
C PHE A 86 10.00 -13.50 -0.96
N ARG A 87 10.75 -13.79 0.12
CA ARG A 87 12.04 -14.52 0.05
C ARG A 87 11.87 -15.99 -0.30
N SER A 88 10.73 -16.60 0.01
CA SER A 88 10.44 -17.99 -0.33
C SER A 88 10.01 -18.18 -1.79
N ARG A 89 9.71 -17.09 -2.52
CA ARG A 89 9.38 -17.15 -3.95
C ARG A 89 10.57 -17.64 -4.76
N ARG A 90 10.34 -18.62 -5.66
CA ARG A 90 11.29 -18.92 -6.73
C ARG A 90 11.29 -17.79 -7.76
N PRO A 91 12.43 -17.53 -8.44
CA PRO A 91 12.53 -16.46 -9.43
C PRO A 91 11.49 -16.49 -10.54
N ASP A 92 10.96 -17.68 -10.85
CA ASP A 92 10.04 -17.90 -11.97
C ASP A 92 8.55 -17.57 -11.65
N GLU A 93 8.21 -17.26 -10.40
CA GLU A 93 6.81 -17.00 -9.96
C GLU A 93 6.44 -15.51 -9.97
N VAL A 94 7.30 -14.63 -10.47
CA VAL A 94 7.08 -13.17 -10.46
C VAL A 94 6.30 -12.74 -11.71
N HIS A 95 5.08 -13.21 -11.87
CA HIS A 95 4.13 -12.69 -12.86
C HIS A 95 2.74 -12.58 -12.22
N GLY A 96 2.51 -11.49 -11.53
CA GLY A 96 1.19 -11.09 -11.09
C GLY A 96 0.83 -9.77 -11.76
N ASP A 97 -0.20 -9.79 -12.61
CA ASP A 97 -0.71 -8.63 -13.32
C ASP A 97 -1.14 -7.52 -12.34
N LEU A 98 -0.80 -6.29 -12.72
CA LEU A 98 -1.01 -5.07 -11.92
C LEU A 98 -2.44 -4.52 -11.99
N GLU A 99 -3.42 -5.29 -12.51
CA GLU A 99 -4.71 -4.75 -12.93
C GLU A 99 -5.69 -4.40 -11.79
N ASP A 100 -5.60 -5.00 -10.59
CA ASP A 100 -6.72 -4.93 -9.63
C ASP A 100 -6.59 -3.94 -8.45
N ILE A 101 -5.56 -3.09 -8.39
CA ILE A 101 -5.40 -2.17 -7.25
C ILE A 101 -6.26 -0.89 -7.37
N ALA A 102 -6.90 -0.67 -8.52
CA ALA A 102 -7.67 0.55 -8.80
C ALA A 102 -9.06 0.60 -8.14
N GLU A 103 -9.60 -0.53 -7.68
CA GLU A 103 -11.03 -0.64 -7.31
C GLU A 103 -11.39 -0.10 -5.91
N THR A 104 -10.40 0.30 -5.11
CA THR A 104 -10.65 0.72 -3.71
C THR A 104 -10.81 2.22 -3.50
N MET A 105 -10.84 3.03 -4.56
CA MET A 105 -11.07 4.48 -4.48
C MET A 105 -12.13 4.95 -5.49
N ALA A 106 -13.30 4.33 -5.48
CA ALA A 106 -14.46 4.88 -6.16
C ALA A 106 -15.03 6.05 -5.32
N SER A 107 -14.82 7.27 -5.78
CA SER A 107 -15.59 8.44 -5.36
C SER A 107 -16.70 8.62 -6.37
N ASP A 108 -17.94 8.55 -5.90
CA ASP A 108 -19.14 8.79 -6.68
C ASP A 108 -19.20 10.21 -7.21
N THR A 109 -19.07 10.38 -8.53
CA THR A 109 -19.67 11.51 -9.27
C THR A 109 -19.82 11.13 -10.75
N PRO A 110 -21.01 11.29 -11.36
CA PRO A 110 -21.27 10.87 -12.73
C PRO A 110 -20.98 12.00 -13.71
N ASP A 111 -19.77 12.03 -14.24
CA ASP A 111 -19.45 12.75 -15.47
C ASP A 111 -18.48 11.90 -16.29
N GLY A 112 -19.00 11.23 -17.34
CA GLY A 112 -18.28 10.24 -18.12
C GLY A 112 -16.96 10.73 -18.73
N PHE A 113 -16.83 12.03 -18.98
CA PHE A 113 -15.57 12.62 -19.47
C PHE A 113 -14.55 12.81 -18.35
N ALA A 114 -15.01 13.22 -17.16
CA ALA A 114 -14.17 13.33 -15.96
C ALA A 114 -13.72 11.96 -15.46
N GLU A 115 -14.56 10.93 -15.63
CA GLU A 115 -14.28 9.55 -15.29
C GLU A 115 -13.21 8.95 -16.22
N LEU A 116 -13.30 9.17 -17.54
CA LEU A 116 -12.30 8.72 -18.50
C LEU A 116 -10.95 9.38 -18.29
N ALA A 117 -10.93 10.71 -18.09
CA ALA A 117 -9.71 11.47 -17.76
C ALA A 117 -9.13 11.07 -16.39
N GLY A 118 -10.00 10.71 -15.44
CA GLY A 118 -9.60 10.19 -14.13
C GLY A 118 -8.98 8.79 -14.23
N LYS A 119 -9.52 7.94 -15.10
CA LYS A 119 -9.00 6.59 -15.38
C LYS A 119 -7.61 6.67 -16.01
N GLN A 120 -7.44 7.45 -17.07
CA GLN A 120 -6.13 7.66 -17.72
C GLN A 120 -5.06 8.20 -16.76
N ARG A 121 -5.42 9.15 -15.89
CA ARG A 121 -4.48 9.65 -14.86
C ARG A 121 -4.11 8.57 -13.85
N ARG A 122 -5.07 7.74 -13.43
CA ARG A 122 -4.81 6.60 -12.53
C ARG A 122 -3.87 5.59 -13.16
N GLU A 123 -4.13 5.20 -14.40
CA GLU A 123 -3.29 4.26 -15.17
C GLU A 123 -1.86 4.82 -15.34
N GLY A 124 -1.71 6.11 -15.68
CA GLY A 124 -0.42 6.78 -15.78
C GLY A 124 0.35 6.78 -14.45
N VAL A 125 -0.32 7.05 -13.34
CA VAL A 125 0.30 6.98 -12.00
C VAL A 125 0.68 5.54 -11.65
N GLN A 126 -0.18 4.56 -11.88
CA GLN A 126 0.12 3.15 -11.64
C GLN A 126 1.31 2.66 -12.46
N HIS A 127 1.37 3.01 -13.73
CA HIS A 127 2.51 2.72 -14.60
C HIS A 127 3.82 3.31 -14.03
N CYS A 128 3.80 4.57 -13.59
CA CYS A 128 4.98 5.21 -13.00
C CYS A 128 5.35 4.62 -11.63
N MET A 129 4.36 4.24 -10.83
CA MET A 129 4.59 3.53 -9.58
C MET A 129 5.22 2.15 -9.80
N GLY A 130 4.83 1.45 -10.89
CA GLY A 130 5.42 0.18 -11.29
C GLY A 130 6.92 0.26 -11.61
N LYS A 131 7.41 1.43 -12.06
CA LYS A 131 8.84 1.67 -12.36
C LYS A 131 9.70 1.98 -11.13
N LEU A 132 9.09 2.13 -9.96
CA LEU A 132 9.84 2.34 -8.72
C LEU A 132 10.38 1.01 -8.19
N SER A 133 11.53 1.07 -7.50
CA SER A 133 11.95 -0.06 -6.66
C SER A 133 10.95 -0.28 -5.52
N ASP A 134 10.86 -1.52 -5.04
CA ASP A 134 9.92 -1.87 -3.96
C ASP A 134 10.07 -0.99 -2.72
N GLN A 135 11.32 -0.67 -2.34
CA GLN A 135 11.59 0.20 -1.20
C GLN A 135 11.08 1.64 -1.40
N HIS A 136 11.18 2.19 -2.60
CA HIS A 136 10.67 3.52 -2.93
C HIS A 136 9.14 3.53 -2.96
N ARG A 137 8.55 2.49 -3.56
CA ARG A 137 7.08 2.31 -3.64
C ARG A 137 6.49 2.14 -2.25
N GLU A 138 7.11 1.32 -1.41
CA GLU A 138 6.73 1.12 -0.02
C GLU A 138 6.79 2.42 0.79
N CYS A 139 7.89 3.20 0.68
CA CYS A 139 7.98 4.51 1.32
C CYS A 139 6.81 5.43 0.98
N LEU A 140 6.45 5.53 -0.31
CA LEU A 140 5.32 6.33 -0.75
C LEU A 140 4.00 5.81 -0.19
N HIS A 141 3.79 4.48 -0.19
CA HIS A 141 2.59 3.88 0.37
C HIS A 141 2.44 4.22 1.86
N LEU A 142 3.49 4.00 2.65
CA LEU A 142 3.46 4.26 4.10
C LEU A 142 3.19 5.74 4.43
N VAL A 143 3.75 6.68 3.67
CA VAL A 143 3.54 8.12 3.90
C VAL A 143 2.17 8.56 3.41
N PHE A 144 1.76 8.22 2.18
CA PHE A 144 0.59 8.81 1.53
C PHE A 144 -0.71 8.03 1.78
N TYR A 145 -0.65 6.70 1.87
CA TYR A 145 -1.85 5.89 2.14
C TYR A 145 -2.00 5.57 3.63
N GLU A 146 -0.89 5.28 4.31
CA GLU A 146 -0.92 4.98 5.73
C GLU A 146 -0.85 6.22 6.62
N GLY A 147 -0.50 7.39 6.06
CA GLY A 147 -0.38 8.63 6.80
C GLY A 147 0.72 8.63 7.86
N MET A 148 1.74 7.79 7.68
CA MET A 148 2.85 7.66 8.64
C MET A 148 3.82 8.82 8.53
N GLY A 149 4.32 9.29 9.69
CA GLY A 149 5.46 10.21 9.75
C GLY A 149 6.78 9.52 9.37
N LEU A 150 7.81 10.32 9.09
CA LEU A 150 9.10 9.77 8.64
C LEU A 150 9.74 8.83 9.66
N ALA A 151 9.62 9.12 10.96
CA ALA A 151 10.11 8.27 12.03
C ALA A 151 9.38 6.92 12.08
N GLU A 152 8.04 6.92 11.91
CA GLU A 152 7.24 5.70 11.86
C GLU A 152 7.60 4.83 10.64
N VAL A 153 7.83 5.45 9.46
CA VAL A 153 8.30 4.74 8.26
C VAL A 153 9.69 4.16 8.47
N ALA A 154 10.59 4.89 9.14
CA ALA A 154 11.93 4.42 9.48
C ALA A 154 11.88 3.18 10.38
N GLU A 155 10.99 3.17 11.38
CA GLU A 155 10.73 2.02 12.25
C GLU A 155 10.21 0.82 11.42
N VAL A 156 9.16 1.02 10.61
CA VAL A 156 8.58 -0.04 9.76
C VAL A 156 9.61 -0.61 8.80
N GLN A 157 10.38 0.25 8.11
CA GLN A 157 11.38 -0.18 7.13
C GLN A 157 12.72 -0.64 7.74
N ASN A 158 12.88 -0.51 9.06
CA ASN A 158 14.11 -0.80 9.80
C ASN A 158 15.32 -0.12 9.17
N CYS A 159 15.24 1.22 9.02
CA CYS A 159 16.32 2.03 8.44
C CYS A 159 16.34 3.43 9.09
N PRO A 160 17.46 4.18 8.99
CA PRO A 160 17.52 5.55 9.49
C PRO A 160 16.48 6.47 8.80
N GLU A 161 15.96 7.46 9.53
CA GLU A 161 15.01 8.45 8.98
C GLU A 161 15.58 9.22 7.77
N GLY A 162 16.90 9.49 7.75
CA GLY A 162 17.59 10.09 6.61
C GLY A 162 17.47 9.23 5.34
N THR A 163 17.48 7.90 5.48
CA THR A 163 17.26 6.98 4.36
C THR A 163 15.83 7.09 3.83
N VAL A 164 14.83 7.23 4.72
CA VAL A 164 13.43 7.44 4.31
C VAL A 164 13.29 8.73 3.51
N LYS A 165 13.88 9.84 4.00
CA LYS A 165 13.90 11.14 3.27
C LYS A 165 14.48 11.00 1.88
N THR A 166 15.61 10.33 1.75
CA THR A 166 16.29 10.09 0.45
C THR A 166 15.45 9.22 -0.48
N ARG A 167 14.85 8.14 0.04
CA ARG A 167 13.93 7.26 -0.73
C ARG A 167 12.73 8.04 -1.25
N LEU A 168 12.08 8.86 -0.43
CA LEU A 168 10.95 9.69 -0.82
C LEU A 168 11.35 10.72 -1.88
N PHE A 169 12.50 11.37 -1.72
CA PHE A 169 13.00 12.31 -2.69
C PHE A 169 13.18 11.65 -4.06
N HIS A 170 13.90 10.54 -4.13
CA HIS A 170 14.12 9.81 -5.38
C HIS A 170 12.84 9.24 -5.99
N ALA A 171 11.93 8.72 -5.15
CA ALA A 171 10.64 8.23 -5.60
C ALA A 171 9.82 9.34 -6.28
N ARG A 172 9.71 10.52 -5.65
CA ARG A 172 9.01 11.68 -6.22
C ARG A 172 9.63 12.14 -7.53
N GLN A 173 10.97 12.20 -7.62
CA GLN A 173 11.67 12.59 -8.84
C GLN A 173 11.39 11.61 -10.00
N LYS A 174 11.44 10.30 -9.71
CA LYS A 174 11.16 9.27 -10.72
C LYS A 174 9.72 9.34 -11.22
N ILE A 175 8.73 9.50 -10.30
CA ILE A 175 7.32 9.65 -10.68
C ILE A 175 7.13 10.90 -11.53
N LYS A 176 7.68 12.06 -11.10
CA LYS A 176 7.59 13.31 -11.85
C LYS A 176 8.13 13.16 -13.28
N SER A 177 9.32 12.60 -13.43
CA SER A 177 9.94 12.39 -14.74
C SER A 177 9.15 11.42 -15.61
N CYS A 178 8.62 10.36 -15.04
CA CYS A 178 7.79 9.38 -15.73
C CYS A 178 6.48 10.00 -16.21
N LEU A 179 5.76 10.72 -15.35
CA LEU A 179 4.51 11.39 -15.73
C LEU A 179 4.72 12.46 -16.79
N GLN A 180 5.81 13.23 -16.71
CA GLN A 180 6.17 14.20 -17.75
C GLN A 180 6.45 13.55 -19.10
N ALA A 181 7.06 12.35 -19.11
CA ALA A 181 7.29 11.60 -20.34
C ALA A 181 5.98 11.09 -20.96
N LEU A 182 5.03 10.59 -20.13
CA LEU A 182 3.71 10.15 -20.58
C LEU A 182 2.92 11.31 -21.19
N LEU A 183 2.87 12.47 -20.54
CA LEU A 183 2.17 13.65 -21.05
C LEU A 183 2.75 14.16 -22.37
N ARG A 184 4.06 14.04 -22.58
CA ARG A 184 4.70 14.41 -23.88
C ARG A 184 4.34 13.44 -24.98
N SER A 185 4.26 12.14 -24.68
CA SER A 185 3.88 11.12 -25.67
C SER A 185 2.40 11.25 -26.10
N GLU A 186 1.52 11.65 -25.21
CA GLU A 186 0.10 11.90 -25.51
C GLU A 186 -0.10 13.19 -26.35
N GLY A 187 0.71 14.21 -26.13
CA GLY A 187 0.68 15.46 -26.91
C GLY A 187 1.33 15.38 -28.29
N SER A 188 1.98 14.25 -28.64
CA SER A 188 2.64 14.01 -29.94
C SER A 188 1.83 13.10 -30.86
N ALA A 189 0.53 12.83 -30.58
CA ALA A 189 -0.33 12.13 -31.53
C ALA A 189 -0.49 13.01 -32.79
N PRO A 190 -0.11 12.54 -34.00
CA PRO A 190 -0.26 13.33 -35.22
C PRO A 190 -1.73 13.61 -35.49
N ASP A 191 -2.06 14.89 -35.69
CA ASP A 191 -3.35 15.34 -36.21
C ASP A 191 -3.72 14.52 -37.46
N ALA A 192 -4.67 13.62 -37.31
CA ALA A 192 -5.32 12.93 -38.44
C ALA A 192 -6.31 13.91 -39.12
N LYS A 193 -5.81 15.06 -39.57
CA LYS A 193 -6.50 15.97 -40.51
C LYS A 193 -5.67 16.04 -41.77
N GLY A 194 -5.95 15.13 -42.72
CA GLY A 194 -5.30 15.24 -44.03
C GLY A 194 -5.54 14.05 -44.93
N ALA A 195 -6.78 13.54 -45.02
CA ALA A 195 -7.14 12.61 -46.11
C ALA A 195 -8.66 12.68 -46.43
N LEU A 196 -9.09 13.86 -46.90
CA LEU A 196 -10.38 13.99 -47.64
C LEU A 196 -10.24 15.21 -48.55
N ALA A 197 -9.47 15.05 -49.63
CA ALA A 197 -9.58 15.86 -50.84
C ALA A 197 -8.85 15.14 -51.97
N SER A 198 -9.54 14.30 -52.70
CA SER A 198 -9.44 14.13 -54.16
C SER A 198 -10.48 13.09 -54.60
#